data_8e385f55f40e1e4dab93f57a67060994
#
_entry.id   8e385f55f40e1e4dab93f57a67060994
#
_cell.length_a   1.000
_cell.length_b   1.000
_cell.length_c   1.000
_cell.angle_alpha   90.00
_cell.angle_beta   90.00
_cell.angle_gamma   90.00
#
_symmetry.space_group_name_H-M   'P 1'
#
loop_
_entity.id
_entity.type
_entity.pdbx_description
1 polymer ?
#
loop_
_entity_poly.entity_id
_entity_poly.type
_entity_poly.pdbx_seq_one_letter_code
_entity_poly.pdbx_strand_id
1 'polypeptide(L)' 'MTNRRTLRLSPSQDVRPVTEFRAHASAFLQQIRATKHPLILTQHGRCAAVLLDISLYEELLGELAMLRGRR' A
#
# COMPACT_ATOMS: atom_id res chain seq x y z
N MET A 1 3.80 21.63 3.56
CA MET A 1 3.47 21.16 3.61
C MET A 1 3.26 20.39 3.56
N THR A 2 3.23 20.01 3.36
CA THR A 2 2.82 19.29 3.38
C THR A 2 2.83 18.39 3.27
N ASN A 3 2.83 17.81 3.17
CA ASN A 3 2.66 16.90 3.02
C ASN A 3 2.47 16.18 3.04
N ARG A 4 2.52 15.97 3.14
CA ARG A 4 2.21 15.38 3.16
C ARG A 4 1.68 14.68 3.23
N ARG A 5 1.74 14.69 3.37
CA ARG A 5 0.99 14.30 3.35
C ARG A 5 0.26 13.40 3.03
N THR A 6 0.22 13.44 2.55
CA THR A 6 -0.48 12.64 1.78
C THR A 6 -0.39 11.18 2.03
N LEU A 7 0.63 10.65 2.51
CA LEU A 7 0.72 9.24 2.77
C LEU A 7 0.30 8.87 4.14
N ARG A 8 -0.74 9.47 4.56
CA ARG A 8 -1.26 9.18 5.85
C ARG A 8 -2.01 7.88 5.83
N LEU A 9 -1.60 6.91 6.58
CA LEU A 9 -2.28 5.64 6.67
C LEU A 9 -3.21 5.62 7.84
N SER A 10 -4.29 4.89 7.68
CA SER A 10 -5.23 4.68 8.77
C SER A 10 -4.93 3.34 9.41
N PRO A 11 -4.35 3.31 10.61
CA PRO A 11 -3.91 2.04 11.17
C PRO A 11 -5.01 1.00 11.27
N SER A 12 -6.23 1.42 11.55
CA SER A 12 -7.30 0.46 11.70
C SER A 12 -7.71 -0.16 10.38
N GLN A 13 -7.46 0.50 9.27
CA GLN A 13 -7.91 0.02 7.97
C GLN A 13 -6.79 -0.49 7.10
N ASP A 14 -5.61 0.08 7.27
CA ASP A 14 -4.54 -0.13 6.32
C ASP A 14 -3.43 -1.05 6.84
N VAL A 15 -3.57 -1.53 8.04
CA VAL A 15 -2.54 -2.38 8.65
C VAL A 15 -3.17 -3.67 9.14
N ARG A 16 -2.62 -4.79 8.72
CA ARG A 16 -3.14 -6.10 9.13
C ARG A 16 -2.00 -7.07 9.35
N PRO A 17 -2.15 -8.00 10.29
CA PRO A 17 -1.14 -9.07 10.41
C PRO A 17 -1.15 -9.97 9.18
N VAL A 18 0.00 -10.49 8.84
CA VAL A 18 0.12 -11.33 7.67
C VAL A 18 -0.75 -12.58 7.79
N THR A 19 -0.97 -13.07 8.99
CA THR A 19 -1.82 -14.24 9.18
C THR A 19 -3.26 -13.96 8.79
N GLU A 20 -3.73 -12.76 9.11
CA GLU A 20 -5.08 -12.39 8.71
C GLU A 20 -5.19 -12.25 7.20
N PHE A 21 -4.16 -11.67 6.58
CA PHE A 21 -4.17 -11.56 5.13
C PHE A 21 -4.21 -12.95 4.49
N ARG A 22 -3.42 -13.87 4.99
CA ARG A 22 -3.42 -15.23 4.43
C ARG A 22 -4.78 -15.87 4.51
N ALA A 23 -5.48 -15.63 5.59
CA ALA A 23 -6.80 -16.25 5.77
C ALA A 23 -7.85 -15.67 4.83
N HIS A 24 -7.67 -14.42 4.40
CA HIS A 24 -8.70 -13.72 3.62
C HIS A 24 -8.10 -12.98 2.44
N ALA A 25 -7.16 -13.59 1.76
CA ALA A 25 -6.41 -12.90 0.71
C ALA A 25 -7.30 -12.34 -0.38
N SER A 26 -8.26 -13.13 -0.86
CA SER A 26 -9.12 -12.65 -1.94
C SER A 26 -9.89 -11.40 -1.56
N ALA A 27 -10.42 -11.38 -0.35
CA ALA A 27 -11.19 -10.22 0.09
C ALA A 27 -10.31 -8.99 0.20
N PHE A 28 -9.10 -9.16 0.74
CA PHE A 28 -8.19 -8.03 0.85
C PHE A 28 -7.74 -7.54 -0.52
N LEU A 29 -7.51 -8.45 -1.45
CA LEU A 29 -7.12 -8.04 -2.80
C LEU A 29 -8.23 -7.26 -3.48
N GLN A 30 -9.47 -7.70 -3.31
CA GLN A 30 -10.58 -6.95 -3.88
C GLN A 30 -10.68 -5.56 -3.26
N GLN A 31 -10.48 -5.48 -1.97
CA GLN A 31 -10.53 -4.18 -1.28
C GLN A 31 -9.45 -3.25 -1.79
N ILE A 32 -8.24 -3.75 -1.94
CA ILE A 32 -7.12 -2.94 -2.42
C ILE A 32 -7.40 -2.44 -3.83
N ARG A 33 -7.95 -3.30 -4.68
CA ARG A 33 -8.25 -2.91 -6.05
C ARG A 33 -9.36 -1.88 -6.10
N ALA A 34 -10.33 -2.00 -5.21
CA ALA A 34 -11.45 -1.07 -5.21
C ALA A 34 -11.09 0.29 -4.62
N THR A 35 -10.31 0.29 -3.55
CA THR A 35 -10.02 1.53 -2.85
C THR A 35 -8.72 2.17 -3.26
N LYS A 36 -7.80 1.40 -3.84
CA LYS A 36 -6.46 1.86 -4.19
C LYS A 36 -5.64 2.27 -2.98
N HIS A 37 -6.06 1.86 -1.81
CA HIS A 37 -5.30 2.15 -0.59
C HIS A 37 -4.29 1.04 -0.34
N PRO A 38 -3.05 1.39 -0.05
CA PRO A 38 -2.05 0.36 0.29
C PRO A 38 -2.45 -0.39 1.54
N LEU A 39 -2.06 -1.64 1.61
CA LEU A 39 -2.26 -2.44 2.79
C LEU A 39 -0.91 -2.84 3.35
N ILE A 40 -0.67 -2.50 4.60
CA ILE A 40 0.59 -2.83 5.25
C ILE A 40 0.40 -4.13 6.01
N LEU A 41 1.30 -5.06 5.78
CA LEU A 41 1.26 -6.35 6.46
C LEU A 41 2.32 -6.37 7.55
N THR A 42 1.92 -6.82 8.72
CA THR A 42 2.84 -6.94 9.84
C THR A 42 3.15 -8.39 10.10
N GLN A 43 4.32 -8.61 10.66
CA GLN A 43 4.74 -9.93 11.08
C GLN A 43 5.50 -9.76 12.37
N HIS A 44 5.08 -10.52 13.38
CA HIS A 44 5.68 -10.42 14.70
C HIS A 44 5.65 -8.98 15.22
N GLY A 45 4.52 -8.31 14.97
CA GLY A 45 4.33 -6.95 15.46
C GLY A 45 5.07 -5.86 14.70
N ARG A 46 5.70 -6.21 13.58
CA ARG A 46 6.47 -5.23 12.81
C ARG A 46 5.97 -5.16 11.39
N CYS A 47 6.04 -3.97 10.81
CA CYS A 47 5.70 -3.81 9.41
C CYS A 47 6.69 -4.58 8.57
N ALA A 48 6.17 -5.46 7.72
CA ALA A 48 7.02 -6.35 6.94
C ALA A 48 6.86 -6.15 5.44
N ALA A 49 5.69 -5.72 4.99
CA ALA A 49 5.44 -5.62 3.56
C ALA A 49 4.32 -4.65 3.29
N VAL A 50 4.26 -4.20 2.06
CA VAL A 50 3.17 -3.34 1.61
C VAL A 50 2.57 -3.95 0.35
N LEU A 51 1.25 -4.04 0.33
CA LEU A 51 0.52 -4.49 -0.85
C LEU A 51 -0.08 -3.30 -1.54
N LEU A 52 0.15 -3.21 -2.83
CA LEU A 52 -0.37 -2.12 -3.64
C LEU A 52 -1.19 -2.70 -4.78
N ASP A 53 -2.28 -2.01 -5.12
CA ASP A 53 -2.95 -2.32 -6.37
C ASP A 53 -1.95 -2.13 -7.51
N ILE A 54 -2.02 -2.99 -8.51
CA ILE A 54 -1.01 -2.97 -9.57
C ILE A 54 -1.02 -1.65 -10.33
N SER A 55 -2.18 -1.07 -10.56
CA SER A 55 -2.21 0.19 -11.28
C SER A 55 -1.60 1.32 -10.45
N LEU A 56 -1.82 1.30 -9.15
CA LEU A 56 -1.19 2.29 -8.28
C LEU A 56 0.33 2.12 -8.30
N TYR A 57 0.78 0.88 -8.23
CA TYR A 57 2.21 0.60 -8.26
C TYR A 57 2.84 1.14 -9.55
N GLU A 58 2.17 0.92 -10.68
CA GLU A 58 2.67 1.40 -11.95
C GLU A 58 2.70 2.91 -12.02
N GLU A 59 1.69 3.56 -11.44
CA GLU A 59 1.69 5.01 -11.37
C GLU A 59 2.86 5.54 -10.58
N LEU A 60 3.13 4.92 -9.44
CA LEU A 60 4.24 5.36 -8.60
C LEU A 60 5.57 5.18 -9.31
N LEU A 61 5.74 4.07 -10.00
CA LEU A 61 6.95 3.85 -10.76
C LEU A 61 7.09 4.87 -11.87
N GLY A 62 5.98 5.22 -12.52
CA GLY A 62 6.00 6.22 -13.57
C GLY A 62 6.41 7.58 -13.04
N GLU A 63 5.87 7.97 -11.91
CA GLU A 63 6.24 9.24 -11.31
C GLU A 63 7.70 9.27 -10.92
N LEU A 64 8.17 8.19 -10.37
CA LEU A 64 9.56 8.09 -9.98
C LEU A 64 10.48 8.21 -11.19
N ALA A 65 10.11 7.56 -12.28
CA ALA A 65 10.89 7.64 -13.50
C ALA A 65 10.91 9.06 -14.05
N MET A 66 9.78 9.74 -14.00
CA MET A 66 9.72 11.13 -14.45
C MET A 66 10.63 12.01 -13.65
N LEU A 67 10.61 11.84 -12.33
CA LEU A 67 11.46 12.67 -11.47
C LEU A 67 12.92 12.43 -11.77
N ARG A 68 13.30 11.21 -12.00
CA ARG A 68 14.68 10.90 -12.34
C ARG A 68 15.06 11.43 -13.70
N GLY A 69 14.13 11.37 -14.64
CA GLY A 69 14.42 11.81 -16.00
C GLY A 69 14.55 13.30 -16.12
N ARG A 70 14.16 14.03 -15.12
CA ARG A 70 14.20 15.47 -15.20
C ARG A 70 15.57 16.04 -14.84
N ARG A 71 16.48 15.21 -14.49
CA ARG A 71 17.80 15.69 -14.10
C ARG A 71 18.65 16.16 -15.25
#